data_4ca2e35effc9d0979bb26071e3ee4720
#
_entry.id   4ca2e35effc9d0979bb26071e3ee4720
#
_cell.length_a   1.000
_cell.length_b   1.000
_cell.length_c   1.000
_cell.angle_alpha   90.00
_cell.angle_beta   90.00
_cell.angle_gamma   90.00
#
_symmetry.space_group_name_H-M   'P 1'
#
loop_
_entity.id
_entity.type
_entity.pdbx_description
1 polymer ?
#
loop_
_entity_poly.entity_id
_entity_poly.type
_entity_poly.pdbx_seq_one_letter_code
_entity_poly.pdbx_strand_id
1 'polypeptide(L)'
;PLCYKIHPYKWATIGEKIQHIEDAKIDDVKAFFFKHYTPRNSILSIAADLEFEKIQEFSNKWFSSIEDRNEYTRCLSPEPVQLEKRELRVERNVPNDALYIAFHMDNRMGEDYHVADLISDILSRGKSGRFYKKLIRDNPKFIELSAFIMGSLDNGLFVIAGKPVKGTSLEAAYDLIRAELDLFASELIGERELQKNKNKIKSSLTFQEMSNLNKAMSLAYYELFDSSSGINNEFLKY
;
A
#
# COMPACT_ATOMS: atom_id res chain seq x y z
N PRO A 1 -7.16 -14.08 -1.48
CA PRO A 1 -7.26 -15.48 -0.97
C PRO A 1 -5.96 -16.27 -1.07
N LEU A 2 -5.01 -15.90 -1.96
CA LEU A 2 -3.73 -16.62 -2.09
C LEU A 2 -2.75 -16.22 -0.99
N CYS A 3 -2.53 -14.91 -0.79
CA CYS A 3 -1.57 -14.37 0.16
C CYS A 3 -2.05 -14.48 1.60
N TYR A 4 -3.34 -14.25 1.84
CA TYR A 4 -3.93 -14.31 3.18
C TYR A 4 -4.94 -15.44 3.29
N LYS A 5 -4.89 -16.19 4.39
CA LYS A 5 -5.80 -17.31 4.71
C LYS A 5 -6.82 -16.96 5.78
N ILE A 6 -6.39 -16.22 6.80
CA ILE A 6 -7.19 -15.88 7.97
C ILE A 6 -7.55 -14.39 7.97
N HIS A 7 -6.53 -13.54 7.77
CA HIS A 7 -6.71 -12.09 7.86
C HIS A 7 -7.72 -11.56 6.82
N PRO A 8 -8.56 -10.55 7.15
CA PRO A 8 -9.54 -9.97 6.24
C PRO A 8 -8.99 -9.42 4.92
N TYR A 9 -7.69 -9.13 4.82
CA TYR A 9 -7.05 -8.75 3.56
C TYR A 9 -7.14 -9.82 2.47
N LYS A 10 -7.63 -11.02 2.79
CA LYS A 10 -7.98 -12.05 1.79
C LYS A 10 -9.18 -11.67 0.93
N TRP A 11 -10.03 -10.75 1.38
CA TRP A 11 -11.21 -10.32 0.66
C TRP A 11 -10.90 -9.16 -0.27
N ALA A 12 -11.50 -9.19 -1.47
CA ALA A 12 -11.44 -8.06 -2.37
C ALA A 12 -12.27 -6.90 -1.80
N THR A 13 -11.71 -5.68 -1.76
CA THR A 13 -12.39 -4.49 -1.25
C THR A 13 -13.64 -4.12 -2.07
N ILE A 14 -13.63 -4.46 -3.36
CA ILE A 14 -14.78 -4.22 -4.27
C ILE A 14 -15.94 -5.19 -4.01
N GLY A 15 -15.72 -6.24 -3.22
CA GLY A 15 -16.69 -7.31 -2.99
C GLY A 15 -16.35 -8.61 -3.71
N GLU A 16 -16.98 -9.70 -3.31
CA GLU A 16 -16.73 -11.03 -3.84
C GLU A 16 -17.77 -11.45 -4.88
N LYS A 17 -19.03 -11.15 -4.63
CA LYS A 17 -20.18 -11.56 -5.48
C LYS A 17 -21.21 -10.44 -5.57
N ILE A 18 -21.82 -10.29 -6.73
CA ILE A 18 -22.92 -9.33 -6.95
C ILE A 18 -24.08 -9.64 -6.01
N GLN A 19 -24.35 -10.92 -5.74
CA GLN A 19 -25.39 -11.38 -4.84
C GLN A 19 -25.31 -10.72 -3.45
N HIS A 20 -24.09 -10.44 -2.92
CA HIS A 20 -23.94 -9.76 -1.63
C HIS A 20 -24.52 -8.33 -1.65
N ILE A 21 -24.55 -7.68 -2.82
CA ILE A 21 -25.16 -6.36 -2.99
C ILE A 21 -26.67 -6.48 -3.14
N GLU A 22 -27.13 -7.48 -3.89
CA GLU A 22 -28.56 -7.73 -4.12
C GLU A 22 -29.29 -8.14 -2.84
N ASP A 23 -28.62 -8.93 -1.99
CA ASP A 23 -29.18 -9.41 -0.72
C ASP A 23 -29.08 -8.38 0.43
N ALA A 24 -28.27 -7.31 0.26
CA ALA A 24 -28.06 -6.29 1.28
C ALA A 24 -29.35 -5.53 1.62
N LYS A 25 -29.70 -5.47 2.89
CA LYS A 25 -30.88 -4.74 3.38
C LYS A 25 -30.46 -3.39 3.95
N ILE A 26 -31.37 -2.44 3.91
CA ILE A 26 -31.10 -1.09 4.45
C ILE A 26 -30.74 -1.13 5.96
N ASP A 27 -31.25 -2.10 6.68
CA ASP A 27 -30.95 -2.26 8.11
C ASP A 27 -29.51 -2.74 8.33
N ASP A 28 -28.96 -3.56 7.44
CA ASP A 28 -27.53 -3.97 7.47
C ASP A 28 -26.63 -2.75 7.26
N VAL A 29 -26.98 -1.90 6.29
CA VAL A 29 -26.26 -0.65 6.01
C VAL A 29 -26.30 0.30 7.20
N LYS A 30 -27.49 0.48 7.81
CA LYS A 30 -27.66 1.33 9.00
C LYS A 30 -26.88 0.77 10.21
N ALA A 31 -26.94 -0.53 10.43
CA ALA A 31 -26.19 -1.18 11.52
C ALA A 31 -24.67 -0.98 11.35
N PHE A 32 -24.17 -1.18 10.14
CA PHE A 32 -22.76 -0.93 9.81
C PHE A 32 -22.38 0.54 10.03
N PHE A 33 -23.19 1.46 9.50
CA PHE A 33 -22.95 2.90 9.64
C PHE A 33 -22.91 3.32 11.11
N PHE A 34 -23.90 2.94 11.88
CA PHE A 34 -23.97 3.29 13.30
C PHE A 34 -22.88 2.65 14.15
N LYS A 35 -22.35 1.52 13.73
CA LYS A 35 -21.25 0.85 14.42
C LYS A 35 -19.91 1.52 14.17
N HIS A 36 -19.64 1.96 12.93
CA HIS A 36 -18.30 2.36 12.49
C HIS A 36 -18.12 3.86 12.32
N TYR A 37 -19.19 4.61 11.97
CA TYR A 37 -19.12 6.05 11.73
C TYR A 37 -19.53 6.81 12.99
N THR A 38 -18.61 6.91 13.93
CA THR A 38 -18.80 7.63 15.21
C THR A 38 -17.63 8.59 15.43
N PRO A 39 -17.79 9.66 16.22
CA PRO A 39 -16.70 10.58 16.54
C PRO A 39 -15.47 9.87 17.11
N ARG A 40 -15.66 8.89 18.00
CA ARG A 40 -14.54 8.12 18.59
C ARG A 40 -13.76 7.26 17.59
N ASN A 41 -14.40 6.88 16.49
CA ASN A 41 -13.76 6.08 15.43
C ASN A 41 -13.37 6.93 14.21
N SER A 42 -13.24 8.24 14.40
CA SER A 42 -12.96 9.18 13.32
C SER A 42 -11.88 10.17 13.73
N ILE A 43 -11.04 10.54 12.77
CA ILE A 43 -10.03 11.56 12.92
C ILE A 43 -10.38 12.72 12.00
N LEU A 44 -10.57 13.91 12.58
CA LEU A 44 -10.77 15.14 11.84
C LEU A 44 -9.44 15.89 11.73
N SER A 45 -8.94 16.07 10.52
CA SER A 45 -7.75 16.86 10.26
C SER A 45 -8.07 18.00 9.31
N ILE A 46 -7.64 19.21 9.67
CA ILE A 46 -7.91 20.42 8.90
C ILE A 46 -6.60 21.16 8.65
N ALA A 47 -6.32 21.47 7.41
CA ALA A 47 -5.23 22.35 6.99
C ALA A 47 -5.79 23.52 6.19
N ALA A 48 -5.83 24.70 6.77
CA ALA A 48 -6.42 25.89 6.18
C ALA A 48 -5.68 27.16 6.63
N ASP A 49 -5.84 28.23 5.88
CA ASP A 49 -5.39 29.57 6.27
C ASP A 49 -6.48 30.25 7.13
N LEU A 50 -6.65 29.75 8.35
CA LEU A 50 -7.62 30.25 9.33
C LEU A 50 -7.01 30.17 10.73
N GLU A 51 -7.42 31.13 11.60
CA GLU A 51 -7.07 31.07 13.01
C GLU A 51 -7.64 29.84 13.68
N PHE A 52 -6.91 29.27 14.64
CA PHE A 52 -7.30 28.02 15.32
C PHE A 52 -8.67 28.10 15.99
N GLU A 53 -8.97 29.24 16.61
CA GLU A 53 -10.25 29.51 17.28
C GLU A 53 -11.42 29.41 16.31
N LYS A 54 -11.22 29.86 15.06
CA LYS A 54 -12.26 29.79 14.04
C LYS A 54 -12.47 28.35 13.53
N ILE A 55 -11.40 27.57 13.42
CA ILE A 55 -11.48 26.15 13.11
C ILE A 55 -12.23 25.40 14.22
N GLN A 56 -11.93 25.70 15.47
CA GLN A 56 -12.61 25.11 16.62
C GLN A 56 -14.10 25.48 16.67
N GLU A 57 -14.45 26.74 16.41
CA GLU A 57 -15.86 27.19 16.31
C GLU A 57 -16.62 26.39 15.24
N PHE A 58 -16.03 26.25 14.05
CA PHE A 58 -16.67 25.49 12.97
C PHE A 58 -16.77 23.99 13.29
N SER A 59 -15.72 23.39 13.84
CA SER A 59 -15.72 22.01 14.26
C SER A 59 -16.83 21.75 15.29
N ASN A 60 -16.95 22.59 16.30
CA ASN A 60 -18.02 22.50 17.31
C ASN A 60 -19.40 22.69 16.67
N LYS A 61 -19.57 23.66 15.80
CA LYS A 61 -20.84 23.93 15.13
C LYS A 61 -21.38 22.74 14.33
N TRP A 62 -20.49 22.04 13.63
CA TRP A 62 -20.90 21.02 12.67
C TRP A 62 -20.80 19.58 13.20
N PHE A 63 -19.97 19.32 14.20
CA PHE A 63 -19.70 17.96 14.69
C PHE A 63 -20.13 17.71 16.13
N SER A 64 -20.29 18.76 16.98
CA SER A 64 -20.61 18.55 18.40
C SER A 64 -21.99 17.92 18.65
N SER A 65 -22.92 18.04 17.72
CA SER A 65 -24.25 17.43 17.81
C SER A 65 -24.27 15.95 17.40
N ILE A 66 -23.17 15.43 16.86
CA ILE A 66 -23.11 14.02 16.46
C ILE A 66 -22.96 13.19 17.74
N GLU A 67 -23.94 12.33 17.97
CA GLU A 67 -23.96 11.45 19.12
C GLU A 67 -22.77 10.50 19.11
N ASP A 68 -22.02 10.50 20.22
CA ASP A 68 -20.93 9.56 20.42
C ASP A 68 -21.51 8.19 20.79
N ARG A 69 -21.29 7.22 19.93
CA ARG A 69 -21.81 5.86 20.09
C ARG A 69 -20.70 4.93 20.56
N ASN A 70 -21.03 3.66 20.71
CA ASN A 70 -20.13 2.64 21.22
C ASN A 70 -18.74 2.69 20.58
N GLU A 71 -17.71 2.55 21.40
CA GLU A 71 -16.33 2.40 20.97
C GLU A 71 -16.18 1.12 20.13
N TYR A 72 -15.62 1.28 18.91
CA TYR A 72 -15.27 0.15 18.08
C TYR A 72 -13.85 -0.32 18.43
N THR A 73 -13.75 -1.49 19.02
CA THR A 73 -12.46 -2.14 19.23
C THR A 73 -12.14 -3.04 18.04
N ARG A 74 -11.06 -2.72 17.33
CA ARG A 74 -10.55 -3.53 16.22
C ARG A 74 -9.92 -4.80 16.79
N CYS A 75 -10.53 -5.95 16.50
CA CYS A 75 -10.02 -7.25 16.90
C CYS A 75 -9.94 -8.16 15.65
N LEU A 76 -8.75 -8.25 15.05
CA LEU A 76 -8.50 -9.09 13.89
C LEU A 76 -7.46 -10.14 14.22
N SER A 77 -7.68 -11.36 13.75
CA SER A 77 -6.68 -12.42 13.87
C SER A 77 -5.51 -12.13 12.94
N PRO A 78 -4.26 -12.18 13.42
CA PRO A 78 -3.08 -12.01 12.56
C PRO A 78 -3.01 -13.14 11.54
N GLU A 79 -2.45 -12.83 10.38
CA GLU A 79 -2.13 -13.85 9.39
C GLU A 79 -0.95 -14.70 9.88
N PRO A 80 -1.05 -16.03 9.86
CA PRO A 80 0.07 -16.88 10.23
C PRO A 80 1.22 -16.77 9.23
N VAL A 81 2.44 -17.04 9.70
CA VAL A 81 3.64 -17.09 8.85
C VAL A 81 3.45 -18.10 7.72
N GLN A 82 3.74 -17.68 6.51
CA GLN A 82 3.70 -18.55 5.35
C GLN A 82 4.98 -19.39 5.29
N LEU A 83 4.85 -20.70 5.40
CA LEU A 83 5.98 -21.64 5.39
C LEU A 83 6.28 -22.22 4.00
N GLU A 84 5.32 -22.15 3.08
CA GLU A 84 5.42 -22.76 1.76
C GLU A 84 5.02 -21.78 0.66
N LYS A 85 5.63 -21.92 -0.53
CA LYS A 85 5.20 -21.23 -1.74
C LYS A 85 3.75 -21.63 -2.07
N ARG A 86 2.93 -20.64 -2.36
CA ARG A 86 1.56 -20.83 -2.86
C ARG A 86 1.50 -20.36 -4.30
N GLU A 87 0.80 -21.10 -5.13
CA GLU A 87 0.65 -20.77 -6.55
C GLU A 87 -0.81 -20.92 -6.97
N LEU A 88 -1.25 -20.02 -7.84
CA LEU A 88 -2.55 -20.07 -8.49
C LEU A 88 -2.39 -19.68 -9.95
N ARG A 89 -2.81 -20.59 -10.85
CA ARG A 89 -2.89 -20.31 -12.28
C ARG A 89 -4.36 -20.13 -12.65
N VAL A 90 -4.65 -19.06 -13.38
CA VAL A 90 -6.00 -18.71 -13.80
C VAL A 90 -5.98 -18.40 -15.29
N GLU A 91 -6.80 -19.12 -16.05
CA GLU A 91 -6.98 -18.87 -17.47
C GLU A 91 -8.17 -17.94 -17.70
N ARG A 92 -7.97 -16.91 -18.50
CA ARG A 92 -8.98 -15.93 -18.88
C ARG A 92 -8.75 -15.50 -20.32
N ASN A 93 -9.80 -15.05 -20.99
CA ASN A 93 -9.69 -14.42 -22.31
C ASN A 93 -9.21 -12.99 -22.15
N VAL A 94 -7.88 -12.82 -22.11
CA VAL A 94 -7.21 -11.52 -21.94
C VAL A 94 -6.17 -11.31 -23.04
N PRO A 95 -5.84 -10.05 -23.40
CA PRO A 95 -4.89 -9.77 -24.49
C PRO A 95 -3.47 -10.24 -24.24
N ASN A 96 -3.02 -10.22 -22.98
CA ASN A 96 -1.67 -10.58 -22.58
C ASN A 96 -1.69 -11.36 -21.27
N ASP A 97 -0.74 -12.27 -21.14
CA ASP A 97 -0.47 -12.95 -19.88
C ASP A 97 0.04 -11.95 -18.83
N ALA A 98 -0.25 -12.23 -17.57
CA ALA A 98 0.24 -11.45 -16.44
C ALA A 98 0.74 -12.37 -15.33
N LEU A 99 1.84 -11.99 -14.71
CA LEU A 99 2.46 -12.65 -13.57
C LEU A 99 2.45 -11.71 -12.37
N TYR A 100 2.02 -12.23 -11.22
CA TYR A 100 2.08 -11.54 -9.93
C TYR A 100 2.86 -12.39 -8.94
N ILE A 101 3.89 -11.80 -8.32
CA ILE A 101 4.65 -12.42 -7.23
C ILE A 101 4.44 -11.54 -6.01
N ALA A 102 4.09 -12.15 -4.88
CA ALA A 102 3.86 -11.40 -3.64
C ALA A 102 4.60 -12.03 -2.47
N PHE A 103 5.19 -11.18 -1.64
CA PHE A 103 5.84 -11.55 -0.38
C PHE A 103 5.15 -10.80 0.75
N HIS A 104 4.94 -11.46 1.88
CA HIS A 104 4.51 -10.76 3.09
C HIS A 104 5.59 -9.78 3.52
N MET A 105 5.19 -8.61 3.95
CA MET A 105 6.05 -7.59 4.50
C MET A 105 5.46 -7.01 5.78
N ASP A 106 6.24 -6.23 6.47
CA ASP A 106 5.81 -5.57 7.69
C ASP A 106 4.69 -4.55 7.45
N ASN A 107 3.98 -4.19 8.51
CA ASN A 107 2.96 -3.14 8.47
C ASN A 107 3.60 -1.76 8.30
N ARG A 108 2.77 -0.73 8.13
CA ARG A 108 3.20 0.66 7.86
C ARG A 108 4.13 1.23 8.92
N MET A 109 4.03 0.80 10.16
CA MET A 109 4.85 1.27 11.29
C MET A 109 6.01 0.35 11.62
N GLY A 110 6.11 -0.80 10.95
CA GLY A 110 7.17 -1.78 11.15
C GLY A 110 8.53 -1.27 10.66
N GLU A 111 9.59 -1.83 11.20
CA GLU A 111 10.97 -1.41 10.93
C GLU A 111 11.36 -1.62 9.46
N ASP A 112 10.91 -2.71 8.84
CA ASP A 112 11.27 -3.07 7.47
C ASP A 112 10.41 -2.39 6.40
N TYR A 113 9.36 -1.64 6.77
CA TYR A 113 8.45 -1.01 5.80
C TYR A 113 9.18 -0.09 4.83
N HIS A 114 9.99 0.85 5.36
CA HIS A 114 10.69 1.85 4.55
C HIS A 114 11.82 1.21 3.71
N VAL A 115 12.40 0.12 4.21
CA VAL A 115 13.37 -0.68 3.46
C VAL A 115 12.70 -1.35 2.27
N ALA A 116 11.54 -1.97 2.47
CA ALA A 116 10.77 -2.59 1.40
C ALA A 116 10.30 -1.57 0.34
N ASP A 117 9.87 -0.38 0.78
CA ASP A 117 9.51 0.71 -0.12
C ASP A 117 10.70 1.17 -0.97
N LEU A 118 11.85 1.39 -0.36
CA LEU A 118 13.08 1.75 -1.04
C LEU A 118 13.53 0.68 -2.04
N ILE A 119 13.42 -0.61 -1.68
CA ILE A 119 13.71 -1.73 -2.58
C ILE A 119 12.78 -1.68 -3.80
N SER A 120 11.48 -1.46 -3.60
CA SER A 120 10.51 -1.35 -4.69
C SER A 120 10.88 -0.24 -5.68
N ASP A 121 11.31 0.91 -5.15
CA ASP A 121 11.76 2.07 -5.95
C ASP A 121 13.04 1.77 -6.75
N ILE A 122 14.02 1.12 -6.14
CA ILE A 122 15.27 0.73 -6.80
C ILE A 122 14.99 -0.25 -7.95
N LEU A 123 14.10 -1.22 -7.70
CA LEU A 123 13.76 -2.23 -8.70
C LEU A 123 12.97 -1.64 -9.87
N SER A 124 11.98 -0.78 -9.62
CA SER A 124 11.01 -0.46 -10.68
C SER A 124 10.73 1.01 -10.93
N ARG A 125 11.13 1.96 -10.05
CA ARG A 125 10.71 3.36 -10.21
C ARG A 125 11.36 4.08 -11.38
N GLY A 126 10.57 4.24 -12.44
CA GLY A 126 10.94 4.95 -13.66
C GLY A 126 12.00 4.24 -14.50
N LYS A 127 12.46 4.91 -15.56
CA LYS A 127 13.40 4.33 -16.55
C LYS A 127 14.79 3.99 -16.00
N SER A 128 15.11 4.40 -14.79
CA SER A 128 16.37 4.09 -14.12
C SER A 128 16.27 2.91 -13.14
N GLY A 129 15.08 2.34 -12.94
CA GLY A 129 14.88 1.12 -12.17
C GLY A 129 15.57 -0.09 -12.80
N ARG A 130 16.00 -1.05 -11.97
CA ARG A 130 16.76 -2.23 -12.44
C ARG A 130 15.94 -3.08 -13.39
N PHE A 131 14.66 -3.32 -13.09
CA PHE A 131 13.75 -4.08 -13.97
C PHE A 131 13.58 -3.43 -15.32
N TYR A 132 13.38 -2.10 -15.37
CA TYR A 132 13.27 -1.42 -16.65
C TYR A 132 14.54 -1.55 -17.48
N LYS A 133 15.70 -1.30 -16.89
CA LYS A 133 16.98 -1.39 -17.61
C LYS A 133 17.22 -2.80 -18.16
N LYS A 134 17.13 -3.81 -17.28
CA LYS A 134 17.56 -5.16 -17.61
C LYS A 134 16.54 -5.97 -18.40
N LEU A 135 15.25 -5.83 -18.08
CA LEU A 135 14.19 -6.72 -18.57
C LEU A 135 13.21 -6.06 -19.55
N ILE A 136 13.27 -4.73 -19.69
CA ILE A 136 12.44 -4.00 -20.66
C ILE A 136 13.29 -3.37 -21.75
N ARG A 137 14.39 -2.67 -21.38
CA ARG A 137 15.22 -1.95 -22.35
C ARG A 137 16.31 -2.84 -22.99
N ASP A 138 17.17 -3.45 -22.16
CA ASP A 138 18.37 -4.16 -22.61
C ASP A 138 18.04 -5.59 -23.08
N ASN A 139 17.09 -6.25 -22.43
CA ASN A 139 16.55 -7.55 -22.81
C ASN A 139 15.01 -7.48 -22.74
N PRO A 140 14.33 -7.14 -23.84
CA PRO A 140 12.90 -6.87 -23.85
C PRO A 140 12.07 -8.16 -23.70
N LYS A 141 11.94 -8.62 -22.47
CA LYS A 141 11.13 -9.79 -22.07
C LYS A 141 9.80 -9.40 -21.45
N PHE A 142 9.64 -8.14 -21.05
CA PHE A 142 8.41 -7.62 -20.48
C PHE A 142 7.93 -6.37 -21.24
N ILE A 143 6.61 -6.26 -21.42
CA ILE A 143 5.92 -5.05 -21.86
C ILE A 143 5.91 -4.06 -20.69
N GLU A 144 5.61 -4.59 -19.49
CA GLU A 144 5.50 -3.86 -18.23
C GLU A 144 6.02 -4.74 -17.10
N LEU A 145 6.81 -4.17 -16.21
CA LEU A 145 7.29 -4.84 -15.01
C LEU A 145 7.46 -3.80 -13.90
N SER A 146 6.79 -4.01 -12.79
CA SER A 146 6.80 -3.10 -11.65
C SER A 146 6.95 -3.86 -10.33
N ALA A 147 7.53 -3.20 -9.34
CA ALA A 147 7.52 -3.60 -7.95
C ALA A 147 6.94 -2.48 -7.12
N PHE A 148 6.09 -2.82 -6.16
CA PHE A 148 5.45 -1.85 -5.26
C PHE A 148 5.05 -2.53 -3.95
N ILE A 149 4.83 -1.70 -2.93
CA ILE A 149 4.34 -2.18 -1.64
C ILE A 149 2.85 -1.89 -1.49
N MET A 150 2.16 -2.80 -0.83
CA MET A 150 0.79 -2.65 -0.34
C MET A 150 0.84 -2.67 1.18
N GLY A 151 1.26 -1.54 1.76
CA GLY A 151 1.36 -1.39 3.21
C GLY A 151 0.08 -0.83 3.80
N SER A 152 -0.28 -1.28 4.99
CA SER A 152 -1.48 -0.86 5.72
C SER A 152 -1.26 -1.00 7.23
N LEU A 153 -2.35 -0.97 8.02
CA LEU A 153 -2.34 -1.13 9.48
C LEU A 153 -1.74 -2.46 9.93
N ASP A 154 -2.01 -3.53 9.19
CA ASP A 154 -1.45 -4.86 9.43
C ASP A 154 -0.42 -5.21 8.35
N ASN A 155 0.22 -6.38 8.53
CA ASN A 155 1.24 -6.86 7.61
C ASN A 155 0.75 -6.86 6.17
N GLY A 156 1.52 -6.16 5.33
CA GLY A 156 1.21 -5.92 3.94
C GLY A 156 1.88 -6.90 2.98
N LEU A 157 1.95 -6.49 1.71
CA LEU A 157 2.58 -7.25 0.65
C LEU A 157 3.58 -6.39 -0.12
N PHE A 158 4.74 -6.96 -0.38
CA PHE A 158 5.63 -6.53 -1.45
C PHE A 158 5.21 -7.27 -2.72
N VAL A 159 4.83 -6.55 -3.76
CA VAL A 159 4.26 -7.12 -4.98
C VAL A 159 5.13 -6.79 -6.18
N ILE A 160 5.37 -7.80 -7.01
CA ILE A 160 5.95 -7.63 -8.34
C ILE A 160 4.88 -8.04 -9.36
N ALA A 161 4.58 -7.15 -10.28
CA ALA A 161 3.60 -7.37 -11.35
C ALA A 161 4.28 -7.21 -12.71
N GLY A 162 4.16 -8.23 -13.55
CA GLY A 162 4.79 -8.26 -14.87
C GLY A 162 3.85 -8.73 -15.96
N LYS A 163 3.96 -8.11 -17.14
CA LYS A 163 3.33 -8.55 -18.38
C LYS A 163 4.43 -8.95 -19.35
N PRO A 164 4.70 -10.26 -19.55
CA PRO A 164 5.73 -10.69 -20.50
C PRO A 164 5.35 -10.36 -21.95
N VAL A 165 6.35 -10.22 -22.80
CA VAL A 165 6.12 -10.08 -24.25
C VAL A 165 5.64 -11.41 -24.84
N LYS A 166 4.91 -11.34 -25.94
CA LYS A 166 4.44 -12.53 -26.65
C LYS A 166 5.60 -13.48 -26.97
N GLY A 167 5.43 -14.75 -26.63
CA GLY A 167 6.47 -15.78 -26.81
C GLY A 167 7.39 -15.98 -25.61
N THR A 168 7.24 -15.21 -24.53
CA THR A 168 7.88 -15.49 -23.24
C THR A 168 6.85 -16.20 -22.34
N SER A 169 7.12 -17.41 -21.92
CA SER A 169 6.22 -18.15 -21.01
C SER A 169 6.21 -17.53 -19.61
N LEU A 170 5.16 -17.81 -18.82
CA LEU A 170 5.07 -17.30 -17.43
C LEU A 170 6.18 -17.89 -16.54
N GLU A 171 6.60 -19.14 -16.80
CA GLU A 171 7.71 -19.79 -16.12
C GLU A 171 9.04 -19.05 -16.41
N ALA A 172 9.33 -18.80 -17.71
CA ALA A 172 10.52 -18.06 -18.10
C ALA A 172 10.52 -16.62 -17.55
N ALA A 173 9.36 -15.98 -17.53
CA ALA A 173 9.18 -14.65 -16.93
C ALA A 173 9.45 -14.67 -15.42
N TYR A 174 8.95 -15.68 -14.73
CA TYR A 174 9.21 -15.89 -13.29
C TYR A 174 10.72 -16.07 -13.02
N ASP A 175 11.38 -16.93 -13.78
CA ASP A 175 12.81 -17.21 -13.61
C ASP A 175 13.68 -15.97 -13.86
N LEU A 176 13.33 -15.13 -14.85
CA LEU A 176 14.01 -13.87 -15.10
C LEU A 176 13.86 -12.88 -13.92
N ILE A 177 12.67 -12.76 -13.36
CA ILE A 177 12.45 -11.92 -12.18
C ILE A 177 13.23 -12.47 -10.98
N ARG A 178 13.18 -13.78 -10.75
CA ARG A 178 13.92 -14.42 -9.66
C ARG A 178 15.42 -14.20 -9.77
N ALA A 179 16.00 -14.36 -10.94
CA ALA A 179 17.41 -14.12 -11.17
C ALA A 179 17.83 -12.66 -10.82
N GLU A 180 16.98 -11.68 -11.18
CA GLU A 180 17.23 -10.28 -10.80
C GLU A 180 17.09 -10.03 -9.29
N LEU A 181 16.16 -10.69 -8.62
CA LEU A 181 16.01 -10.61 -7.17
C LEU A 181 17.18 -11.27 -6.45
N ASP A 182 17.61 -12.44 -6.91
CA ASP A 182 18.74 -13.17 -6.34
C ASP A 182 20.06 -12.37 -6.51
N LEU A 183 20.26 -11.74 -7.66
CA LEU A 183 21.38 -10.83 -7.90
C LEU A 183 21.29 -9.61 -6.97
N PHE A 184 20.10 -9.01 -6.83
CA PHE A 184 19.88 -7.88 -5.92
C PHE A 184 20.19 -8.23 -4.46
N ALA A 185 19.86 -9.45 -4.03
CA ALA A 185 20.10 -9.93 -2.67
C ALA A 185 21.60 -10.28 -2.41
N SER A 186 22.34 -10.62 -3.46
CA SER A 186 23.76 -11.03 -3.34
C SER A 186 24.75 -9.87 -3.44
N GLU A 187 24.34 -8.72 -3.96
CA GLU A 187 25.21 -7.58 -4.19
C GLU A 187 24.78 -6.36 -3.36
N LEU A 188 25.75 -5.66 -2.79
CA LEU A 188 25.48 -4.38 -2.16
C LEU A 188 25.05 -3.33 -3.20
N ILE A 189 24.06 -2.54 -2.82
CA ILE A 189 23.60 -1.41 -3.66
C ILE A 189 24.73 -0.37 -3.71
N GLY A 190 25.07 0.08 -4.93
CA GLY A 190 26.03 1.16 -5.11
C GLY A 190 25.55 2.46 -4.44
N GLU A 191 26.45 3.17 -3.77
CA GLU A 191 26.13 4.40 -3.05
C GLU A 191 25.37 5.43 -3.88
N ARG A 192 25.79 5.63 -5.13
CA ARG A 192 25.13 6.55 -6.07
C ARG A 192 23.67 6.13 -6.36
N GLU A 193 23.40 4.84 -6.48
CA GLU A 193 22.05 4.32 -6.74
C GLU A 193 21.16 4.50 -5.51
N LEU A 194 21.69 4.19 -4.32
CA LEU A 194 21.02 4.39 -3.05
C LEU A 194 20.68 5.88 -2.84
N GLN A 195 21.67 6.76 -2.93
CA GLN A 195 21.49 8.20 -2.74
C GLN A 195 20.49 8.81 -3.74
N LYS A 196 20.53 8.36 -5.00
CA LYS A 196 19.54 8.78 -6.02
C LYS A 196 18.11 8.46 -5.59
N ASN A 197 17.87 7.25 -5.09
CA ASN A 197 16.51 6.85 -4.69
C ASN A 197 16.08 7.54 -3.39
N LYS A 198 16.95 7.69 -2.40
CA LYS A 198 16.70 8.53 -1.21
C LYS A 198 16.32 9.96 -1.59
N ASN A 199 17.04 10.58 -2.51
CA ASN A 199 16.74 11.94 -3.00
C ASN A 199 15.37 12.02 -3.70
N LYS A 200 14.98 10.99 -4.46
CA LYS A 200 13.65 10.93 -5.07
C LYS A 200 12.53 10.86 -4.04
N ILE A 201 12.69 10.04 -3.02
CA ILE A 201 11.72 9.91 -1.93
C ILE A 201 11.61 11.24 -1.19
N LYS A 202 12.74 11.83 -0.78
CA LYS A 202 12.78 13.13 -0.13
C LYS A 202 12.06 14.20 -0.96
N SER A 203 12.34 14.26 -2.25
CA SER A 203 11.68 15.20 -3.17
C SER A 203 10.17 14.95 -3.23
N SER A 204 9.73 13.69 -3.36
CA SER A 204 8.30 13.34 -3.38
C SER A 204 7.58 13.77 -2.11
N LEU A 205 8.15 13.48 -0.93
CA LEU A 205 7.59 13.88 0.35
C LEU A 205 7.49 15.42 0.47
N THR A 206 8.57 16.13 0.10
CA THR A 206 8.57 17.60 0.12
C THR A 206 7.48 18.20 -0.79
N PHE A 207 7.31 17.66 -2.00
CA PHE A 207 6.27 18.14 -2.91
C PHE A 207 4.85 17.80 -2.43
N GLN A 208 4.66 16.67 -1.76
CA GLN A 208 3.36 16.33 -1.17
C GLN A 208 2.92 17.35 -0.12
N GLU A 209 3.86 17.87 0.67
CA GLU A 209 3.58 18.88 1.70
C GLU A 209 3.16 20.27 1.15
N MET A 210 3.30 20.52 -0.15
CA MET A 210 2.82 21.76 -0.76
C MET A 210 1.29 21.85 -0.84
N SER A 211 0.60 20.71 -0.77
CA SER A 211 -0.85 20.64 -0.81
C SER A 211 -1.45 20.63 0.60
N ASN A 212 -2.36 21.55 0.90
CA ASN A 212 -3.09 21.58 2.18
C ASN A 212 -3.89 20.28 2.39
N LEU A 213 -4.50 19.73 1.32
CA LEU A 213 -5.19 18.46 1.38
C LEU A 213 -4.23 17.32 1.80
N ASN A 214 -3.07 17.23 1.17
CA ASN A 214 -2.10 16.20 1.50
C ASN A 214 -1.57 16.37 2.93
N LYS A 215 -1.37 17.59 3.41
CA LYS A 215 -1.01 17.86 4.81
C LYS A 215 -2.07 17.33 5.77
N ALA A 216 -3.34 17.67 5.53
CA ALA A 216 -4.44 17.21 6.36
C ALA A 216 -4.55 15.68 6.34
N MET A 217 -4.47 15.05 5.16
CA MET A 217 -4.51 13.59 5.04
C MET A 217 -3.33 12.91 5.74
N SER A 218 -2.13 13.45 5.61
CA SER A 218 -0.94 12.92 6.27
C SER A 218 -1.07 13.01 7.79
N LEU A 219 -1.53 14.14 8.32
CA LEU A 219 -1.76 14.30 9.77
C LEU A 219 -2.78 13.29 10.28
N ALA A 220 -3.93 13.14 9.60
CA ALA A 220 -4.94 12.15 9.98
C ALA A 220 -4.40 10.71 9.91
N TYR A 221 -3.60 10.41 8.89
CA TYR A 221 -3.01 9.10 8.71
C TYR A 221 -2.01 8.75 9.83
N TYR A 222 -1.14 9.69 10.19
CA TYR A 222 -0.21 9.50 11.30
C TYR A 222 -0.92 9.40 12.65
N GLU A 223 -1.97 10.19 12.87
CA GLU A 223 -2.80 10.11 14.08
C GLU A 223 -3.46 8.73 14.24
N LEU A 224 -3.86 8.12 13.13
CA LEU A 224 -4.41 6.76 13.13
C LEU A 224 -3.44 5.71 13.74
N PHE A 225 -2.14 5.98 13.71
CA PHE A 225 -1.11 5.13 14.30
C PHE A 225 -0.59 5.66 15.67
N ASP A 226 -1.29 6.62 16.27
CA ASP A 226 -0.87 7.28 17.51
C ASP A 226 0.55 7.87 17.42
N SER A 227 0.88 8.44 16.26
CA SER A 227 2.21 8.94 15.97
C SER A 227 2.23 10.22 15.13
N SER A 228 1.25 11.11 15.32
CA SER A 228 1.15 12.38 14.55
C SER A 228 2.43 13.24 14.62
N SER A 229 3.18 13.17 15.73
CA SER A 229 4.48 13.82 15.88
C SER A 229 5.58 13.26 14.94
N GLY A 230 5.38 12.06 14.41
CA GLY A 230 6.34 11.38 13.53
C GLY A 230 6.35 11.90 12.09
N ILE A 231 5.35 12.68 11.68
CA ILE A 231 5.17 13.13 10.29
C ILE A 231 6.41 13.84 9.72
N ASN A 232 7.02 14.72 10.50
CA ASN A 232 8.18 15.50 10.07
C ASN A 232 9.48 14.68 9.96
N ASN A 233 9.48 13.47 10.47
CA ASN A 233 10.64 12.59 10.53
C ASN A 233 10.55 11.41 9.56
N GLU A 234 9.50 11.35 8.73
CA GLU A 234 9.27 10.24 7.79
C GLU A 234 10.50 9.96 6.93
N PHE A 235 11.07 11.00 6.34
CA PHE A 235 12.20 10.83 5.43
C PHE A 235 13.49 10.33 6.12
N LEU A 236 13.61 10.47 7.44
CA LEU A 236 14.76 9.99 8.21
C LEU A 236 14.78 8.45 8.33
N LYS A 237 13.66 7.82 8.02
CA LYS A 237 13.52 6.36 8.04
C LYS A 237 14.04 5.69 6.76
N TYR A 238 14.35 6.47 5.72
CA TYR A 238 14.97 6.05 4.47
C TYR A 238 16.47 6.30 4.49
#